data_df7f8640f0c5e4996e6f08f638b5f6cd
#
_entry.id   df7f8640f0c5e4996e6f08f638b5f6cd
#
_cell.length_a   1.000
_cell.length_b   1.000
_cell.length_c   1.000
_cell.angle_alpha   90.00
_cell.angle_beta   90.00
_cell.angle_gamma   90.00
#
_symmetry.space_group_name_H-M   'P 1'
#
loop_
_entity.id
_entity.type
_entity.pdbx_description
1 polymer ?
#
loop_
_entity_poly.entity_id
_entity_poly.type
_entity_poly.pdbx_seq_one_letter_code
_entity_poly.pdbx_strand_id
1 'polypeptide(L)'
;EHKKYPSNDQSDDFKKVYDNTKEMKGYMMGNAISQFLWPNHYAMYSFFIKSINNFKGTVNNYLEIGCGHGLFLSEAIKRFKKDTNFEIVDISKTSIDMIKSVISFLVKEKLKINYLLKDIFEVNFQKKFEFITMGEILEHVDKPYPLLKKIHGLTSENGEVFLSTCVDCPWVDHLYHFKSVKEIEDMILDSGFKIIDNLILPAEDRPMEEIIKNKITINYCALLQKK
;
A
#
# COMPACT_ATOMS: atom_id res chain seq x y z
N GLU A 1 -4.83 27.72 9.52
CA GLU A 1 -5.03 27.70 8.04
C GLU A 1 -5.87 26.47 7.72
N HIS A 2 -7.07 26.68 7.12
CA HIS A 2 -7.95 25.60 6.73
C HIS A 2 -7.32 24.86 5.56
N LYS A 3 -6.87 23.62 5.75
CA LYS A 3 -6.45 22.74 4.68
C LYS A 3 -7.65 22.51 3.74
N LYS A 4 -7.65 23.14 2.57
CA LYS A 4 -8.63 22.87 1.52
C LYS A 4 -8.20 21.61 0.80
N TYR A 5 -9.14 20.67 0.68
CA TYR A 5 -8.97 19.55 -0.24
C TYR A 5 -8.88 20.12 -1.67
N PRO A 6 -8.00 19.58 -2.51
CA PRO A 6 -7.91 20.01 -3.89
C PRO A 6 -9.25 19.80 -4.61
N SER A 7 -9.58 20.67 -5.57
CA SER A 7 -10.79 20.57 -6.38
C SER A 7 -10.63 19.53 -7.50
N ASN A 8 -11.73 19.07 -8.10
CA ASN A 8 -11.82 18.00 -9.10
C ASN A 8 -11.00 18.16 -10.42
N ASP A 9 -10.07 19.12 -10.48
CA ASP A 9 -9.19 19.38 -11.64
C ASP A 9 -7.80 18.73 -11.48
N GLN A 10 -7.72 17.69 -10.67
CA GLN A 10 -6.47 17.09 -10.15
C GLN A 10 -5.75 16.16 -11.11
N SER A 11 -6.32 15.79 -12.25
CA SER A 11 -5.65 14.89 -13.22
C SER A 11 -4.29 15.42 -13.69
N ASP A 12 -4.13 16.76 -13.72
CA ASP A 12 -2.90 17.40 -14.17
C ASP A 12 -1.84 17.50 -13.05
N ASP A 13 -2.26 17.68 -11.79
CA ASP A 13 -1.32 17.78 -10.67
C ASP A 13 -0.81 16.39 -10.25
N PHE A 14 -1.68 15.36 -10.30
CA PHE A 14 -1.30 13.97 -10.16
C PHE A 14 -0.22 13.57 -11.19
N LYS A 15 -0.45 13.85 -12.48
CA LYS A 15 0.51 13.58 -13.54
C LYS A 15 1.84 14.31 -13.34
N LYS A 16 1.82 15.56 -12.89
CA LYS A 16 3.05 16.34 -12.64
C LYS A 16 3.94 15.68 -11.59
N VAL A 17 3.38 15.12 -10.52
CA VAL A 17 4.16 14.43 -9.48
C VAL A 17 4.77 13.14 -10.03
N TYR A 18 3.97 12.29 -10.68
CA TYR A 18 4.40 10.97 -11.14
C TYR A 18 5.28 11.01 -12.40
N ASP A 19 5.13 12.03 -13.26
CA ASP A 19 5.93 12.21 -14.48
C ASP A 19 7.27 12.93 -14.21
N ASN A 20 7.42 13.65 -13.09
CA ASN A 20 8.67 14.33 -12.73
C ASN A 20 9.62 13.38 -11.98
N THR A 21 10.56 12.80 -12.71
CA THR A 21 11.53 11.82 -12.17
C THR A 21 12.31 12.34 -10.96
N LYS A 22 12.66 13.63 -10.90
CA LYS A 22 13.44 14.20 -9.79
C LYS A 22 12.59 14.32 -8.52
N GLU A 23 11.39 14.84 -8.65
CA GLU A 23 10.44 15.00 -7.55
C GLU A 23 10.02 13.64 -7.01
N MET A 24 9.68 12.71 -7.91
CA MET A 24 9.29 11.36 -7.54
C MET A 24 10.39 10.60 -6.81
N LYS A 25 11.66 10.75 -7.22
CA LYS A 25 12.80 10.17 -6.49
C LYS A 25 12.92 10.76 -5.08
N GLY A 26 12.82 12.09 -4.95
CA GLY A 26 12.85 12.76 -3.65
C GLY A 26 11.73 12.29 -2.74
N TYR A 27 10.52 12.18 -3.27
CA TYR A 27 9.35 11.69 -2.58
C TYR A 27 9.53 10.24 -2.08
N MET A 28 9.95 9.33 -2.96
CA MET A 28 10.20 7.92 -2.59
C MET A 28 11.31 7.76 -1.55
N MET A 29 12.39 8.53 -1.66
CA MET A 29 13.47 8.52 -0.66
C MET A 29 12.99 9.07 0.69
N GLY A 30 12.22 10.14 0.68
CA GLY A 30 11.58 10.69 1.88
C GLY A 30 10.68 9.67 2.56
N ASN A 31 9.84 8.99 1.80
CA ASN A 31 8.97 7.94 2.32
C ASN A 31 9.76 6.74 2.86
N ALA A 32 10.85 6.33 2.21
CA ALA A 32 11.71 5.26 2.73
C ALA A 32 12.34 5.64 4.07
N ILE A 33 12.85 6.86 4.20
CA ILE A 33 13.48 7.36 5.44
C ILE A 33 12.43 7.51 6.54
N SER A 34 11.23 7.99 6.22
CA SER A 34 10.15 8.16 7.19
C SER A 34 9.73 6.85 7.87
N GLN A 35 9.89 5.69 7.20
CA GLN A 35 9.64 4.37 7.81
C GLN A 35 10.51 4.10 9.04
N PHE A 36 11.59 4.83 9.22
CA PHE A 36 12.53 4.67 10.34
C PHE A 36 12.54 5.86 11.29
N LEU A 37 12.09 7.04 10.85
CA LEU A 37 12.15 8.28 11.63
C LEU A 37 10.79 8.68 12.24
N TRP A 38 9.69 8.32 11.63
CA TRP A 38 8.36 8.67 12.12
C TRP A 38 7.74 7.49 12.87
N PRO A 39 7.33 7.67 14.13
CA PRO A 39 6.80 6.57 14.94
C PRO A 39 5.66 5.80 14.29
N ASN A 40 4.71 6.51 13.65
CA ASN A 40 3.59 5.86 12.96
C ASN A 40 4.06 5.03 11.77
N HIS A 41 4.93 5.60 10.91
CA HIS A 41 5.44 4.86 9.75
C HIS A 41 6.28 3.65 10.17
N TYR A 42 7.09 3.80 11.24
CA TYR A 42 7.83 2.67 11.81
C TYR A 42 6.89 1.58 12.35
N ALA A 43 5.79 1.98 13.02
CA ALA A 43 4.80 1.04 13.52
C ALA A 43 4.07 0.31 12.37
N MET A 44 3.70 1.03 11.29
CA MET A 44 3.10 0.45 10.08
C MET A 44 4.06 -0.54 9.40
N TYR A 45 5.33 -0.17 9.25
CA TYR A 45 6.36 -1.04 8.70
C TYR A 45 6.59 -2.29 9.57
N SER A 46 6.62 -2.12 10.89
CA SER A 46 6.75 -3.23 11.83
C SER A 46 5.52 -4.15 11.81
N PHE A 47 4.33 -3.59 11.64
CA PHE A 47 3.09 -4.37 11.46
C PHE A 47 3.13 -5.20 10.17
N PHE A 48 3.63 -4.64 9.06
CA PHE A 48 3.85 -5.39 7.84
C PHE A 48 4.82 -6.57 8.05
N ILE A 49 5.99 -6.31 8.68
CA ILE A 49 6.98 -7.36 8.97
C ILE A 49 6.37 -8.46 9.84
N LYS A 50 5.60 -8.09 10.88
CA LYS A 50 4.86 -9.04 11.71
C LYS A 50 3.89 -9.88 10.88
N SER A 51 3.13 -9.25 9.96
CA SER A 51 2.15 -9.91 9.11
C SER A 51 2.80 -10.96 8.21
N ILE A 52 3.84 -10.60 7.46
CA ILE A 52 4.54 -11.56 6.57
C ILE A 52 5.24 -12.68 7.35
N ASN A 53 5.75 -12.41 8.57
CA ASN A 53 6.39 -13.41 9.40
C ASN A 53 5.38 -14.39 10.00
N ASN A 54 4.18 -13.96 10.28
CA ASN A 54 3.11 -14.76 10.87
C ASN A 54 2.31 -15.56 9.83
N PHE A 55 2.43 -15.25 8.54
CA PHE A 55 1.77 -16.00 7.48
C PHE A 55 2.17 -17.49 7.52
N LYS A 56 1.19 -18.37 7.64
CA LYS A 56 1.42 -19.81 7.85
C LYS A 56 1.48 -20.62 6.56
N GLY A 57 1.01 -20.03 5.47
CA GLY A 57 0.99 -20.69 4.16
C GLY A 57 2.32 -20.69 3.44
N THR A 58 2.36 -21.33 2.29
CA THR A 58 3.43 -21.18 1.30
C THR A 58 3.03 -20.11 0.30
N VAL A 59 3.89 -19.14 0.08
CA VAL A 59 3.67 -18.10 -0.93
C VAL A 59 4.36 -18.55 -2.22
N ASN A 60 3.57 -19.01 -3.19
CA ASN A 60 4.04 -19.30 -4.54
C ASN A 60 3.95 -18.08 -5.45
N ASN A 61 2.95 -17.24 -5.23
CA ASN A 61 2.74 -15.99 -5.95
C ASN A 61 2.50 -14.86 -4.96
N TYR A 62 3.32 -13.84 -5.04
CA TYR A 62 3.21 -12.58 -4.30
C TYR A 62 2.85 -11.45 -5.25
N LEU A 63 1.99 -10.57 -4.84
CA LEU A 63 1.64 -9.36 -5.59
C LEU A 63 1.88 -8.12 -4.74
N GLU A 64 2.56 -7.14 -5.29
CA GLU A 64 2.65 -5.80 -4.72
C GLU A 64 2.07 -4.77 -5.67
N ILE A 65 1.17 -3.94 -5.18
CA ILE A 65 0.53 -2.86 -5.92
C ILE A 65 1.01 -1.54 -5.35
N GLY A 66 1.64 -0.72 -6.20
CA GLY A 66 2.32 0.48 -5.76
C GLY A 66 3.60 0.16 -4.99
N CYS A 67 4.69 -0.14 -5.72
CA CYS A 67 5.95 -0.56 -5.09
C CYS A 67 6.70 0.57 -4.37
N GLY A 68 6.39 1.81 -4.67
CA GLY A 68 6.90 3.01 -4.00
C GLY A 68 8.40 2.96 -3.69
N HIS A 69 8.73 3.06 -2.40
CA HIS A 69 10.12 3.01 -1.91
C HIS A 69 10.75 1.60 -1.87
N GLY A 70 9.98 0.53 -2.09
CA GLY A 70 10.47 -0.84 -2.21
C GLY A 70 10.84 -1.56 -0.92
N LEU A 71 10.62 -0.98 0.24
CA LEU A 71 10.94 -1.63 1.52
C LEU A 71 10.03 -2.84 1.78
N PHE A 72 8.74 -2.75 1.46
CA PHE A 72 7.82 -3.88 1.61
C PHE A 72 8.24 -5.07 0.75
N LEU A 73 8.52 -4.84 -0.54
CA LEU A 73 9.03 -5.90 -1.42
C LEU A 73 10.35 -6.48 -0.89
N SER A 74 11.26 -5.64 -0.39
CA SER A 74 12.53 -6.10 0.14
C SER A 74 12.36 -7.07 1.31
N GLU A 75 11.43 -6.79 2.22
CA GLU A 75 11.12 -7.68 3.34
C GLU A 75 10.36 -8.94 2.88
N ALA A 76 9.42 -8.80 1.95
CA ALA A 76 8.72 -9.94 1.36
C ALA A 76 9.71 -10.94 0.70
N ILE A 77 10.69 -10.42 -0.05
CA ILE A 77 11.74 -11.25 -0.67
C ILE A 77 12.58 -11.98 0.38
N LYS A 78 12.96 -11.32 1.48
CA LYS A 78 13.71 -11.95 2.58
C LYS A 78 12.91 -13.05 3.26
N ARG A 79 11.60 -12.88 3.36
CA ARG A 79 10.70 -13.77 4.11
C ARG A 79 10.21 -14.96 3.29
N PHE A 80 9.86 -14.74 2.03
CA PHE A 80 9.28 -15.76 1.17
C PHE A 80 10.37 -16.57 0.45
N LYS A 81 10.00 -17.69 -0.13
CA LYS A 81 10.94 -18.62 -0.76
C LYS A 81 11.53 -18.04 -2.05
N LYS A 82 12.72 -18.50 -2.42
CA LYS A 82 13.38 -18.15 -3.69
C LYS A 82 12.53 -18.47 -4.93
N ASP A 83 11.68 -19.48 -4.86
CA ASP A 83 10.80 -19.90 -5.96
C ASP A 83 9.49 -19.12 -6.05
N THR A 84 9.23 -18.20 -5.11
CA THR A 84 8.09 -17.31 -5.18
C THR A 84 8.14 -16.46 -6.45
N ASN A 85 7.01 -16.40 -7.16
CA ASN A 85 6.84 -15.48 -8.29
C ASN A 85 6.38 -14.13 -7.73
N PHE A 86 7.19 -13.11 -7.85
CA PHE A 86 6.86 -11.75 -7.43
C PHE A 86 6.32 -10.97 -8.63
N GLU A 87 5.07 -10.51 -8.53
CA GLU A 87 4.44 -9.59 -9.49
C GLU A 87 4.37 -8.21 -8.84
N ILE A 88 4.92 -7.22 -9.51
CA ILE A 88 4.98 -5.84 -9.03
C ILE A 88 4.27 -4.96 -10.06
N VAL A 89 3.19 -4.31 -9.64
CA VAL A 89 2.38 -3.44 -10.49
C VAL A 89 2.49 -2.01 -9.99
N ASP A 90 2.93 -1.10 -10.83
CA ASP A 90 3.00 0.33 -10.52
C ASP A 90 2.76 1.16 -11.78
N ILE A 91 2.13 2.31 -11.63
CA ILE A 91 1.93 3.29 -12.71
C ILE A 91 3.15 4.19 -12.93
N SER A 92 4.04 4.27 -11.94
CA SER A 92 5.24 5.10 -11.97
C SER A 92 6.46 4.35 -12.50
N LYS A 93 6.96 4.77 -13.66
CA LYS A 93 8.22 4.26 -14.19
C LYS A 93 9.39 4.52 -13.21
N THR A 94 9.38 5.67 -12.56
CA THR A 94 10.44 6.04 -11.61
C THR A 94 10.46 5.10 -10.40
N SER A 95 9.30 4.75 -9.83
CA SER A 95 9.19 3.78 -8.73
C SER A 95 9.71 2.41 -9.16
N ILE A 96 9.31 1.91 -10.34
CA ILE A 96 9.80 0.63 -10.88
C ILE A 96 11.30 0.64 -11.09
N ASP A 97 11.87 1.71 -11.65
CA ASP A 97 13.31 1.79 -11.92
C ASP A 97 14.11 1.87 -10.60
N MET A 98 13.58 2.58 -9.59
CA MET A 98 14.20 2.65 -8.27
C MET A 98 14.20 1.31 -7.57
N ILE A 99 13.07 0.60 -7.54
CA ILE A 99 12.99 -0.69 -6.86
C ILE A 99 13.84 -1.74 -7.54
N LYS A 100 13.93 -1.77 -8.88
CA LYS A 100 14.87 -2.63 -9.60
C LYS A 100 16.30 -2.40 -9.11
N SER A 101 16.70 -1.15 -8.93
CA SER A 101 18.05 -0.79 -8.44
C SER A 101 18.24 -1.26 -7.00
N VAL A 102 17.26 -1.03 -6.12
CA VAL A 102 17.30 -1.48 -4.71
C VAL A 102 17.42 -3.01 -4.64
N ILE A 103 16.55 -3.73 -5.34
CA ILE A 103 16.56 -5.21 -5.31
C ILE A 103 17.86 -5.78 -5.90
N SER A 104 18.36 -5.21 -6.99
CA SER A 104 19.64 -5.65 -7.59
C SER A 104 20.85 -5.44 -6.65
N PHE A 105 20.79 -4.43 -5.78
CA PHE A 105 21.79 -4.18 -4.75
C PHE A 105 21.68 -5.16 -3.58
N LEU A 106 20.46 -5.38 -3.09
CA LEU A 106 20.19 -6.20 -1.91
C LEU A 106 20.28 -7.70 -2.17
N VAL A 107 19.88 -8.14 -3.38
CA VAL A 107 19.73 -9.57 -3.70
C VAL A 107 20.72 -9.95 -4.81
N LYS A 108 21.63 -10.87 -4.50
CA LYS A 108 22.63 -11.37 -5.47
C LYS A 108 22.13 -12.57 -6.26
N GLU A 109 21.04 -13.18 -5.83
CA GLU A 109 20.48 -14.37 -6.45
C GLU A 109 19.45 -14.01 -7.50
N LYS A 110 19.26 -14.89 -8.49
CA LYS A 110 18.23 -14.71 -9.52
C LYS A 110 16.87 -15.02 -8.93
N LEU A 111 16.03 -14.00 -8.84
CA LEU A 111 14.62 -14.10 -8.41
C LEU A 111 13.67 -14.08 -9.60
N LYS A 112 12.48 -14.62 -9.40
CA LYS A 112 11.37 -14.55 -10.36
C LYS A 112 10.53 -13.30 -10.08
N ILE A 113 11.01 -12.14 -10.52
CA ILE A 113 10.30 -10.86 -10.35
C ILE A 113 9.87 -10.35 -11.71
N ASN A 114 8.57 -10.08 -11.84
CA ASN A 114 7.97 -9.42 -12.99
C ASN A 114 7.50 -8.01 -12.61
N TYR A 115 7.98 -7.00 -13.31
CA TYR A 115 7.62 -5.60 -13.11
C TYR A 115 6.69 -5.13 -14.22
N LEU A 116 5.49 -4.71 -13.86
CA LEU A 116 4.45 -4.26 -14.76
C LEU A 116 4.21 -2.75 -14.57
N LEU A 117 4.67 -1.96 -15.52
CA LEU A 117 4.33 -0.53 -15.60
C LEU A 117 2.92 -0.39 -16.19
N LYS A 118 1.91 -0.52 -15.33
CA LYS A 118 0.49 -0.49 -15.71
C LYS A 118 -0.39 -0.07 -14.54
N ASP A 119 -1.58 0.43 -14.84
CA ASP A 119 -2.65 0.48 -13.88
C ASP A 119 -3.09 -0.95 -13.52
N ILE A 120 -3.30 -1.20 -12.23
CA ILE A 120 -3.77 -2.52 -11.75
C ILE A 120 -5.10 -2.92 -12.40
N PHE A 121 -5.96 -1.96 -12.75
CA PHE A 121 -7.22 -2.25 -13.41
C PHE A 121 -7.05 -2.79 -14.84
N GLU A 122 -5.95 -2.50 -15.50
CA GLU A 122 -5.61 -3.00 -16.84
C GLU A 122 -4.92 -4.37 -16.83
N VAL A 123 -4.45 -4.83 -15.64
CA VAL A 123 -3.75 -6.10 -15.52
C VAL A 123 -4.74 -7.25 -15.32
N ASN A 124 -4.58 -8.30 -16.10
CA ASN A 124 -5.44 -9.49 -16.07
C ASN A 124 -4.62 -10.73 -15.71
N PHE A 125 -4.50 -11.00 -14.41
CA PHE A 125 -3.81 -12.17 -13.92
C PHE A 125 -4.68 -13.43 -14.05
N GLN A 126 -4.10 -14.52 -14.59
CA GLN A 126 -4.75 -15.84 -14.66
C GLN A 126 -4.43 -16.71 -13.43
N LYS A 127 -3.79 -16.15 -12.42
CA LYS A 127 -3.39 -16.82 -11.18
C LYS A 127 -3.89 -16.06 -9.97
N LYS A 128 -3.90 -16.73 -8.82
CA LYS A 128 -4.20 -16.14 -7.51
C LYS A 128 -2.91 -15.94 -6.74
N PHE A 129 -3.00 -15.10 -5.74
CA PHE A 129 -1.87 -14.71 -4.90
C PHE A 129 -2.13 -15.12 -3.45
N GLU A 130 -1.16 -15.75 -2.83
CA GLU A 130 -1.22 -16.15 -1.44
C GLU A 130 -0.93 -14.97 -0.50
N PHE A 131 -0.17 -13.99 -0.98
CA PHE A 131 0.03 -12.74 -0.24
C PHE A 131 0.02 -11.56 -1.20
N ILE A 132 -0.76 -10.53 -0.84
CA ILE A 132 -0.85 -9.27 -1.59
C ILE A 132 -0.47 -8.12 -0.66
N THR A 133 0.35 -7.20 -1.14
CA THR A 133 0.71 -5.96 -0.42
C THR A 133 0.18 -4.76 -1.18
N MET A 134 -0.50 -3.86 -0.46
CA MET A 134 -1.03 -2.61 -0.97
C MET A 134 -0.88 -1.55 0.12
N GLY A 135 0.26 -0.86 0.11
CA GLY A 135 0.59 0.16 1.10
C GLY A 135 0.36 1.56 0.57
N GLU A 136 -0.49 2.35 1.24
CA GLU A 136 -0.81 3.74 0.88
C GLU A 136 -1.23 3.87 -0.61
N ILE A 137 -2.29 3.14 -0.98
CA ILE A 137 -2.81 3.10 -2.36
C ILE A 137 -4.29 3.48 -2.42
N LEU A 138 -5.11 3.10 -1.43
CA LEU A 138 -6.56 3.31 -1.50
C LEU A 138 -6.94 4.79 -1.62
N GLU A 139 -6.20 5.67 -0.98
CA GLU A 139 -6.38 7.13 -1.04
C GLU A 139 -6.00 7.73 -2.39
N HIS A 140 -5.14 7.03 -3.16
CA HIS A 140 -4.68 7.49 -4.48
C HIS A 140 -5.58 7.05 -5.63
N VAL A 141 -6.65 6.31 -5.37
CA VAL A 141 -7.60 5.90 -6.41
C VAL A 141 -8.95 6.60 -6.24
N ASP A 142 -9.56 7.02 -7.34
CA ASP A 142 -10.88 7.66 -7.33
C ASP A 142 -11.98 6.75 -6.76
N LYS A 143 -11.85 5.43 -6.98
CA LYS A 143 -12.86 4.43 -6.57
C LYS A 143 -12.20 3.26 -5.83
N PRO A 144 -11.96 3.38 -4.50
CA PRO A 144 -11.28 2.34 -3.74
C PRO A 144 -12.07 1.03 -3.61
N TYR A 145 -13.41 1.07 -3.58
CA TYR A 145 -14.22 -0.15 -3.50
C TYR A 145 -14.03 -1.10 -4.71
N PRO A 146 -14.10 -0.67 -5.97
CA PRO A 146 -13.74 -1.51 -7.12
C PRO A 146 -12.32 -2.10 -7.03
N LEU A 147 -11.34 -1.37 -6.48
CA LEU A 147 -9.99 -1.88 -6.27
C LEU A 147 -10.02 -3.03 -5.26
N LEU A 148 -10.64 -2.86 -4.10
CA LEU A 148 -10.79 -3.92 -3.10
C LEU A 148 -11.49 -5.16 -3.67
N LYS A 149 -12.55 -4.99 -4.48
CA LYS A 149 -13.21 -6.11 -5.18
C LYS A 149 -12.28 -6.83 -6.15
N LYS A 150 -11.45 -6.10 -6.89
CA LYS A 150 -10.44 -6.70 -7.76
C LYS A 150 -9.41 -7.47 -6.96
N ILE A 151 -8.90 -6.90 -5.88
CA ILE A 151 -7.93 -7.56 -5.00
C ILE A 151 -8.53 -8.82 -4.36
N HIS A 152 -9.78 -8.76 -3.89
CA HIS A 152 -10.49 -9.94 -3.42
C HIS A 152 -10.53 -11.04 -4.49
N GLY A 153 -10.83 -10.66 -5.75
CA GLY A 153 -10.80 -11.58 -6.88
C GLY A 153 -9.42 -12.20 -7.16
N LEU A 154 -8.34 -11.49 -6.86
CA LEU A 154 -6.96 -11.97 -7.08
C LEU A 154 -6.41 -12.77 -5.89
N THR A 155 -6.94 -12.59 -4.68
CA THR A 155 -6.50 -13.30 -3.47
C THR A 155 -6.88 -14.80 -3.55
N SER A 156 -5.99 -15.69 -3.17
CA SER A 156 -6.28 -17.12 -3.03
C SER A 156 -7.20 -17.38 -1.82
N GLU A 157 -7.81 -18.57 -1.71
CA GLU A 157 -8.78 -18.86 -0.65
C GLU A 157 -8.22 -18.70 0.76
N ASN A 158 -6.96 -19.05 0.98
CA ASN A 158 -6.26 -18.87 2.26
C ASN A 158 -5.22 -17.73 2.20
N GLY A 159 -5.32 -16.87 1.19
CA GLY A 159 -4.40 -15.77 1.00
C GLY A 159 -4.70 -14.60 1.93
N GLU A 160 -3.67 -13.82 2.20
CA GLU A 160 -3.75 -12.63 3.03
C GLU A 160 -3.42 -11.38 2.22
N VAL A 161 -3.99 -10.27 2.63
CA VAL A 161 -3.72 -8.95 2.04
C VAL A 161 -3.28 -8.01 3.15
N PHE A 162 -2.08 -7.48 3.04
CA PHE A 162 -1.66 -6.32 3.82
C PHE A 162 -2.12 -5.06 3.10
N LEU A 163 -2.79 -4.19 3.85
CA LEU A 163 -3.29 -2.91 3.39
C LEU A 163 -2.88 -1.82 4.36
N SER A 164 -2.43 -0.67 3.85
CA SER A 164 -2.41 0.58 4.63
C SER A 164 -3.04 1.72 3.86
N THR A 165 -3.58 2.70 4.59
CA THR A 165 -4.19 3.93 4.09
C THR A 165 -4.37 4.94 5.24
N CYS A 166 -4.95 6.10 4.98
CA CYS A 166 -5.14 7.14 5.99
C CYS A 166 -6.54 7.77 5.98
N VAL A 167 -6.92 8.30 7.14
CA VAL A 167 -8.16 9.07 7.36
C VAL A 167 -7.80 10.55 7.57
N ASP A 168 -8.63 11.44 7.09
CA ASP A 168 -8.45 12.90 7.21
C ASP A 168 -7.03 13.37 6.85
N CYS A 169 -6.47 12.80 5.78
CA CYS A 169 -5.14 13.09 5.27
C CYS A 169 -5.22 13.78 3.90
N PRO A 170 -5.43 15.10 3.84
CA PRO A 170 -5.46 15.82 2.58
C PRO A 170 -4.05 16.01 2.05
N TRP A 171 -3.76 15.37 0.91
CA TRP A 171 -2.51 15.52 0.17
C TRP A 171 -2.80 15.76 -1.30
N VAL A 172 -1.81 16.27 -2.04
CA VAL A 172 -2.02 16.73 -3.43
C VAL A 172 -2.42 15.60 -4.38
N ASP A 173 -1.98 14.38 -4.10
CA ASP A 173 -2.22 13.18 -4.90
C ASP A 173 -3.25 12.21 -4.28
N HIS A 174 -3.93 12.60 -3.18
CA HIS A 174 -5.03 11.84 -2.61
C HIS A 174 -6.33 12.16 -3.34
N LEU A 175 -6.85 11.18 -4.09
CA LEU A 175 -8.09 11.30 -4.84
C LEU A 175 -9.32 10.92 -4.01
N TYR A 176 -9.16 10.01 -3.02
CA TYR A 176 -10.21 9.61 -2.11
C TYR A 176 -9.85 9.97 -0.67
N HIS A 177 -10.79 10.61 0.02
CA HIS A 177 -10.59 11.10 1.38
C HIS A 177 -11.48 10.36 2.35
N PHE A 178 -10.95 9.32 2.97
CA PHE A 178 -11.64 8.60 4.04
C PHE A 178 -11.92 9.53 5.23
N LYS A 179 -13.15 9.45 5.74
CA LYS A 179 -13.62 10.30 6.84
C LYS A 179 -13.55 9.63 8.21
N SER A 180 -13.41 8.31 8.23
CA SER A 180 -13.28 7.53 9.46
C SER A 180 -12.65 6.16 9.20
N VAL A 181 -12.08 5.58 10.24
CA VAL A 181 -11.64 4.17 10.22
C VAL A 181 -12.82 3.23 9.90
N LYS A 182 -13.99 3.55 10.44
CA LYS A 182 -15.20 2.76 10.17
C LYS A 182 -15.55 2.69 8.68
N GLU A 183 -15.40 3.79 7.94
CA GLU A 183 -15.65 3.83 6.49
C GLU A 183 -14.71 2.87 5.75
N ILE A 184 -13.42 2.84 6.13
CA ILE A 184 -12.43 1.91 5.56
C ILE A 184 -12.83 0.47 5.87
N GLU A 185 -13.13 0.17 7.13
CA GLU A 185 -13.50 -1.18 7.57
C GLU A 185 -14.80 -1.68 6.94
N ASP A 186 -15.84 -0.85 6.88
CA ASP A 186 -17.10 -1.18 6.19
C ASP A 186 -16.83 -1.53 4.72
N MET A 187 -16.02 -0.71 4.03
CA MET A 187 -15.67 -0.94 2.62
C MET A 187 -14.89 -2.26 2.43
N ILE A 188 -13.97 -2.58 3.33
CA ILE A 188 -13.22 -3.86 3.35
C ILE A 188 -14.20 -5.03 3.53
N LEU A 189 -15.10 -4.95 4.52
CA LEU A 189 -16.06 -6.01 4.83
C LEU A 189 -17.06 -6.25 3.68
N ASP A 190 -17.54 -5.18 3.05
CA ASP A 190 -18.45 -5.22 1.90
C ASP A 190 -17.76 -5.76 0.63
N SER A 191 -16.45 -5.60 0.52
CA SER A 191 -15.68 -6.16 -0.58
C SER A 191 -15.48 -7.68 -0.50
N GLY A 192 -15.86 -8.33 0.63
CA GLY A 192 -15.79 -9.78 0.83
C GLY A 192 -14.62 -10.23 1.69
N PHE A 193 -13.85 -9.30 2.25
CA PHE A 193 -12.80 -9.61 3.20
C PHE A 193 -13.30 -9.64 4.65
N LYS A 194 -12.57 -10.32 5.51
CA LYS A 194 -12.57 -10.14 6.97
C LYS A 194 -11.25 -9.52 7.38
N ILE A 195 -11.27 -8.72 8.43
CA ILE A 195 -10.06 -8.13 9.05
C ILE A 195 -9.55 -9.12 10.09
N ILE A 196 -8.30 -9.59 9.95
CA ILE A 196 -7.67 -10.54 10.88
C ILE A 196 -6.95 -9.79 11.99
N ASP A 197 -6.25 -8.71 11.65
CA ASP A 197 -5.50 -7.85 12.55
C ASP A 197 -5.54 -6.41 11.98
N ASN A 198 -5.47 -5.41 12.83
CA ASN A 198 -5.39 -4.02 12.40
C ASN A 198 -4.55 -3.17 13.33
N LEU A 199 -4.19 -1.99 12.85
CA LEU A 199 -3.42 -1.00 13.58
C LEU A 199 -3.95 0.38 13.24
N ILE A 200 -4.33 1.15 14.27
CA ILE A 200 -4.89 2.51 14.17
C ILE A 200 -3.92 3.46 14.86
N LEU A 201 -3.36 4.40 14.12
CA LEU A 201 -2.28 5.28 14.57
C LEU A 201 -2.64 6.74 14.32
N PRO A 202 -3.21 7.46 15.31
CA PRO A 202 -3.36 8.91 15.21
C PRO A 202 -2.00 9.59 15.03
N ALA A 203 -1.98 10.67 14.24
CA ALA A 203 -0.75 11.44 13.99
C ALA A 203 -0.28 12.26 15.22
N GLU A 204 -1.17 12.44 16.19
CA GLU A 204 -0.87 13.15 17.44
C GLU A 204 -1.28 12.31 18.64
N ASP A 205 -0.54 12.43 19.73
CA ASP A 205 -0.84 11.79 21.02
C ASP A 205 -1.90 12.62 21.77
N ARG A 206 -3.15 12.39 21.41
CA ARG A 206 -4.35 13.03 22.00
C ARG A 206 -5.47 12.02 22.18
N PRO A 207 -6.48 12.34 23.03
CA PRO A 207 -7.71 11.54 23.10
C PRO A 207 -8.37 11.40 21.71
N MET A 208 -8.86 10.21 21.40
CA MET A 208 -9.47 9.89 20.08
C MET A 208 -10.62 10.86 19.73
N GLU A 209 -11.37 11.31 20.72
CA GLU A 209 -12.45 12.31 20.52
C GLU A 209 -11.90 13.63 19.95
N GLU A 210 -10.74 14.09 20.45
CA GLU A 210 -10.09 15.29 19.94
C GLU A 210 -9.50 15.07 18.55
N ILE A 211 -8.91 13.90 18.29
CA ILE A 211 -8.40 13.49 16.99
C ILE A 211 -9.52 13.60 15.94
N ILE A 212 -10.67 12.98 16.20
CA ILE A 212 -11.83 12.97 15.29
C ILE A 212 -12.40 14.40 15.13
N LYS A 213 -12.61 15.12 16.24
CA LYS A 213 -13.18 16.48 16.23
C LYS A 213 -12.32 17.45 15.41
N ASN A 214 -11.00 17.36 15.54
CA ASN A 214 -10.06 18.26 14.89
C ASN A 214 -9.57 17.76 13.53
N LYS A 215 -10.10 16.61 13.05
CA LYS A 215 -9.69 15.97 11.77
C LYS A 215 -8.17 15.80 11.69
N ILE A 216 -7.60 15.30 12.77
CA ILE A 216 -6.18 14.94 12.80
C ILE A 216 -6.02 13.63 12.04
N THR A 217 -5.03 13.54 11.20
CA THR A 217 -4.75 12.36 10.37
C THR A 217 -4.62 11.10 11.24
N ILE A 218 -5.24 10.01 10.79
CA ILE A 218 -5.10 8.68 11.37
C ILE A 218 -4.54 7.75 10.28
N ASN A 219 -3.38 7.16 10.51
CA ASN A 219 -2.89 6.07 9.67
C ASN A 219 -3.59 4.77 10.08
N TYR A 220 -3.95 3.96 9.12
CA TYR A 220 -4.63 2.69 9.30
C TYR A 220 -3.91 1.59 8.54
N CYS A 221 -3.64 0.47 9.22
CA CYS A 221 -3.19 -0.76 8.57
C CYS A 221 -4.15 -1.90 8.89
N ALA A 222 -4.27 -2.82 7.98
CA ALA A 222 -5.03 -4.05 8.20
C ALA A 222 -4.39 -5.25 7.51
N LEU A 223 -4.52 -6.40 8.15
CA LEU A 223 -4.29 -7.71 7.55
C LEU A 223 -5.64 -8.34 7.26
N LEU A 224 -5.89 -8.64 6.00
CA LEU A 224 -7.16 -9.11 5.50
C LEU A 224 -7.08 -10.57 5.03
N GLN A 225 -8.20 -11.27 5.10
CA GLN A 225 -8.37 -12.60 4.50
C GLN A 225 -9.77 -12.69 3.89
N LYS A 226 -9.95 -13.53 2.87
CA LYS A 226 -11.30 -13.81 2.35
C LYS A 226 -12.24 -14.33 3.43
N LYS A 227 -13.53 -13.93 3.33
CA LYS A 227 -14.60 -14.54 4.12
C LYS A 227 -14.89 -15.96 3.65
#